data_1949e232429181f5b68567fe3a3e9a21
#
_entry.id   1949e232429181f5b68567fe3a3e9a21
#
_cell.length_a   1.000
_cell.length_b   1.000
_cell.length_c   1.000
_cell.angle_alpha   90.00
_cell.angle_beta   90.00
_cell.angle_gamma   90.00
#
_symmetry.space_group_name_H-M   'P 1'
#
loop_
_entity.id
_entity.type
_entity.pdbx_description
1 polymer ?
#
loop_
_entity_poly.entity_id
_entity_poly.type
_entity_poly.pdbx_seq_one_letter_code
_entity_poly.pdbx_strand_id
1 'polypeptide(L)'
;MAMKDSTMPNFLNIKNFDKSFDDLSSLSQLREEAFLNLKDIGIPSKKFERWKYNDLKNDIRNIEFSLCKTSIKIKKNKLDKFEINEIDYFKKNKNHYLQPLKYLKDEGVVNLNLSYSNLFKVLTIKKDLKKPIIVDIKSEGHGMSFPRILINIYNNVNAEIQFLNRGGLGFINQITEINIGKNSSVKISRLNESSSIHSETFFSNLGRNSEINLKNLSIPKNKSRFQVFNSFIDEYSSAQFKSVSIPYENSKDDFLVHNNHLSSNCKSDVGMRSILGKETESSFQALIDVENKIKNSRADQDCRAILLDEKASMNAKPEMKIYNNDVICKHGTTIGSLNQDHIFYLNSRGLNKFEAEKILLQGIISEYISEDSPLINFLPEKYK
;
A
#
# COMPACT_ATOMS: atom_id res chain seq x y z
N MET A 1 -3.15 -32.15 -12.95
CA MET A 1 -2.63 -31.94 -14.32
C MET A 1 -2.78 -30.47 -14.63
N ALA A 2 -1.77 -29.64 -14.34
CA ALA A 2 -1.84 -28.20 -14.52
C ALA A 2 -1.73 -27.89 -16.02
N MET A 3 -2.74 -27.25 -16.58
CA MET A 3 -2.67 -26.70 -17.93
C MET A 3 -1.51 -25.70 -17.95
N LYS A 4 -0.47 -25.99 -18.70
CA LYS A 4 0.57 -25.03 -19.09
C LYS A 4 -0.09 -23.91 -19.88
N ASP A 5 -0.40 -22.81 -19.22
CA ASP A 5 -0.90 -21.61 -19.88
C ASP A 5 0.28 -20.98 -20.63
N SER A 6 0.32 -21.11 -21.95
CA SER A 6 1.42 -20.73 -22.84
C SER A 6 1.64 -19.21 -22.99
N THR A 7 1.13 -18.41 -22.07
CA THR A 7 1.15 -16.95 -22.13
C THR A 7 1.80 -16.32 -20.91
N MET A 8 3.01 -16.81 -20.53
CA MET A 8 3.81 -16.01 -19.61
C MET A 8 4.30 -14.75 -20.34
N PRO A 9 4.28 -13.57 -19.67
CA PRO A 9 4.88 -12.38 -20.25
C PRO A 9 6.32 -12.64 -20.68
N ASN A 10 6.73 -12.18 -21.85
CA ASN A 10 8.05 -12.43 -22.44
C ASN A 10 9.23 -12.05 -21.53
N PHE A 11 9.01 -11.22 -20.51
CA PHE A 11 10.05 -10.82 -19.58
C PHE A 11 10.37 -11.84 -18.49
N LEU A 12 9.48 -12.84 -18.24
CA LEU A 12 9.73 -13.91 -17.26
C LEU A 12 10.62 -15.02 -17.84
N ASN A 13 11.64 -14.67 -18.59
CA ASN A 13 12.60 -15.63 -19.09
C ASN A 13 13.91 -15.62 -18.26
N ILE A 14 14.62 -16.74 -18.28
CA ILE A 14 15.89 -16.92 -17.57
C ILE A 14 16.91 -15.86 -17.96
N LYS A 15 16.99 -15.48 -19.26
CA LYS A 15 17.95 -14.48 -19.74
C LYS A 15 17.77 -13.09 -19.11
N ASN A 16 16.52 -12.69 -18.85
CA ASN A 16 16.25 -11.42 -18.18
C ASN A 16 16.51 -11.50 -16.69
N PHE A 17 16.30 -12.67 -16.11
CA PHE A 17 16.62 -12.95 -14.72
C PHE A 17 18.15 -12.87 -14.51
N ASP A 18 18.96 -13.52 -15.31
CA ASP A 18 20.41 -13.52 -15.22
C ASP A 18 21.02 -12.12 -15.38
N LYS A 19 20.50 -11.30 -16.28
CA LYS A 19 20.97 -9.92 -16.50
C LYS A 19 20.75 -8.98 -15.30
N SER A 20 19.87 -9.32 -14.37
CA SER A 20 19.59 -8.49 -13.18
C SER A 20 20.56 -8.74 -12.02
N PHE A 21 21.62 -9.58 -12.19
CA PHE A 21 22.31 -10.24 -11.09
C PHE A 21 23.74 -9.79 -10.79
N ASP A 22 24.36 -8.90 -11.57
CA ASP A 22 25.81 -8.71 -11.55
C ASP A 22 26.45 -8.37 -10.18
N ASP A 23 25.67 -7.99 -9.15
CA ASP A 23 26.23 -7.57 -7.84
C ASP A 23 25.66 -8.28 -6.57
N LEU A 24 24.81 -9.30 -6.69
CA LEU A 24 24.01 -9.80 -5.55
C LEU A 24 24.19 -11.27 -5.19
N SER A 25 25.42 -11.82 -5.24
CA SER A 25 25.72 -13.24 -4.95
C SER A 25 25.17 -13.78 -3.62
N SER A 26 24.99 -12.93 -2.60
CA SER A 26 24.46 -13.35 -1.28
C SER A 26 22.96 -13.56 -1.23
N LEU A 27 22.20 -13.04 -2.19
CA LEU A 27 20.76 -13.21 -2.33
C LEU A 27 20.39 -14.13 -3.49
N SER A 28 21.36 -14.68 -4.23
CA SER A 28 21.12 -15.51 -5.43
C SER A 28 20.13 -16.64 -5.17
N GLN A 29 20.37 -17.44 -4.13
CA GLN A 29 19.52 -18.59 -3.79
C GLN A 29 18.07 -18.19 -3.49
N LEU A 30 17.86 -17.07 -2.76
CA LEU A 30 16.52 -16.57 -2.42
C LEU A 30 15.79 -16.03 -3.65
N ARG A 31 16.53 -15.38 -4.54
CA ARG A 31 16.00 -14.84 -5.78
C ARG A 31 15.64 -15.94 -6.76
N GLU A 32 16.46 -17.00 -6.85
CA GLU A 32 16.14 -18.21 -7.62
C GLU A 32 14.88 -18.89 -7.09
N GLU A 33 14.77 -19.07 -5.78
CA GLU A 33 13.58 -19.64 -5.15
C GLU A 33 12.33 -18.79 -5.46
N ALA A 34 12.43 -17.47 -5.31
CA ALA A 34 11.35 -16.56 -5.66
C ALA A 34 10.98 -16.60 -7.15
N PHE A 35 11.96 -16.72 -8.03
CA PHE A 35 11.73 -16.84 -9.46
C PHE A 35 11.06 -18.16 -9.85
N LEU A 36 11.45 -19.27 -9.21
CA LEU A 36 10.79 -20.57 -9.39
C LEU A 36 9.34 -20.53 -8.89
N ASN A 37 9.11 -19.98 -7.69
CA ASN A 37 7.76 -19.77 -7.16
C ASN A 37 6.91 -18.87 -8.08
N LEU A 38 7.50 -17.82 -8.64
CA LEU A 38 6.80 -16.96 -9.59
C LEU A 38 6.40 -17.70 -10.87
N LYS A 39 7.24 -18.62 -11.36
CA LYS A 39 6.89 -19.45 -12.52
C LYS A 39 5.72 -20.38 -12.24
N ASP A 40 5.62 -20.90 -11.02
CA ASP A 40 4.55 -21.83 -10.64
C ASP A 40 3.24 -21.09 -10.38
N ILE A 41 3.29 -19.96 -9.65
CA ILE A 41 2.12 -19.17 -9.25
C ILE A 41 1.66 -18.26 -10.41
N GLY A 42 2.60 -17.66 -11.10
CA GLY A 42 2.40 -16.66 -12.14
C GLY A 42 2.15 -15.24 -11.62
N ILE A 43 1.97 -14.30 -12.55
CA ILE A 43 1.56 -12.93 -12.24
C ILE A 43 0.07 -12.90 -11.94
N PRO A 44 -0.34 -12.16 -10.90
CA PRO A 44 -1.73 -12.11 -10.50
C PRO A 44 -2.68 -11.62 -11.59
N SER A 45 -3.82 -12.28 -11.68
CA SER A 45 -4.93 -11.93 -12.56
C SER A 45 -6.25 -12.00 -11.80
N LYS A 46 -7.36 -11.63 -12.44
CA LYS A 46 -8.71 -11.72 -11.87
C LYS A 46 -9.12 -13.14 -11.41
N LYS A 47 -8.37 -14.19 -11.74
CA LYS A 47 -8.59 -15.56 -11.27
C LYS A 47 -8.26 -15.73 -9.78
N PHE A 48 -7.42 -14.87 -9.22
CA PHE A 48 -7.08 -14.88 -7.80
C PHE A 48 -8.06 -13.98 -7.03
N GLU A 49 -8.63 -14.47 -5.94
CA GLU A 49 -9.68 -13.79 -5.18
C GLU A 49 -9.27 -12.37 -4.74
N ARG A 50 -8.03 -12.22 -4.25
CA ARG A 50 -7.49 -10.91 -3.85
C ARG A 50 -7.26 -9.95 -5.02
N TRP A 51 -7.24 -10.46 -6.27
CA TRP A 51 -7.01 -9.71 -7.50
C TRP A 51 -8.25 -9.60 -8.38
N LYS A 52 -9.43 -9.97 -7.86
CA LYS A 52 -10.70 -10.01 -8.60
C LYS A 52 -11.02 -8.72 -9.36
N TYR A 53 -10.65 -7.58 -8.81
CA TYR A 53 -10.90 -6.27 -9.41
C TYR A 53 -9.71 -5.72 -10.20
N ASN A 54 -8.57 -6.41 -10.22
CA ASN A 54 -7.37 -5.97 -10.90
C ASN A 54 -6.72 -7.11 -11.69
N ASP A 55 -6.33 -6.89 -12.92
CA ASP A 55 -5.69 -7.89 -13.80
C ASP A 55 -4.26 -7.47 -14.14
N LEU A 56 -3.36 -7.56 -13.17
CA LEU A 56 -1.97 -7.15 -13.34
C LEU A 56 -1.31 -7.87 -14.50
N LYS A 57 -1.57 -9.18 -14.66
CA LYS A 57 -1.01 -9.98 -15.75
C LYS A 57 -1.31 -9.37 -17.11
N ASN A 58 -2.56 -8.95 -17.32
CA ASN A 58 -2.98 -8.33 -18.58
C ASN A 58 -2.45 -6.91 -18.73
N ASP A 59 -2.40 -6.17 -17.62
CA ASP A 59 -1.98 -4.77 -17.60
C ASP A 59 -0.52 -4.59 -18.00
N ILE A 60 0.38 -5.50 -17.57
CA ILE A 60 1.82 -5.39 -17.83
C ILE A 60 2.33 -6.24 -19.00
N ARG A 61 1.44 -6.98 -19.69
CA ARG A 61 1.84 -7.93 -20.74
C ARG A 61 2.62 -7.31 -21.90
N ASN A 62 2.32 -6.04 -22.22
CA ASN A 62 2.93 -5.30 -23.33
C ASN A 62 4.09 -4.40 -22.89
N ILE A 63 4.45 -4.40 -21.62
CA ILE A 63 5.59 -3.63 -21.13
C ILE A 63 6.84 -4.45 -21.40
N GLU A 64 7.76 -3.88 -22.19
CA GLU A 64 9.07 -4.49 -22.43
C GLU A 64 9.87 -4.55 -21.13
N PHE A 65 10.60 -5.65 -20.96
CA PHE A 65 11.51 -5.78 -19.83
C PHE A 65 12.75 -4.93 -20.06
N SER A 66 12.76 -3.78 -19.44
CA SER A 66 13.95 -2.94 -19.27
C SER A 66 13.88 -2.34 -17.86
N LEU A 67 14.99 -2.34 -17.14
CA LEU A 67 14.99 -1.74 -15.80
C LEU A 67 14.98 -0.22 -15.94
N CYS A 68 13.97 0.41 -15.32
CA CYS A 68 13.90 1.86 -15.22
C CYS A 68 15.00 2.40 -14.31
N LYS A 69 15.46 3.61 -14.59
CA LYS A 69 16.24 4.38 -13.63
C LYS A 69 15.32 4.77 -12.47
N THR A 70 15.50 4.09 -11.33
CA THR A 70 14.75 4.36 -10.10
C THR A 70 15.68 4.86 -9.03
N SER A 71 15.22 5.84 -8.27
CA SER A 71 15.95 6.37 -7.11
C SER A 71 15.07 6.33 -5.87
N ILE A 72 15.67 5.93 -4.75
CA ILE A 72 15.10 6.07 -3.41
C ILE A 72 15.96 7.11 -2.68
N LYS A 73 15.44 8.32 -2.55
CA LYS A 73 16.11 9.41 -1.84
C LYS A 73 15.53 9.54 -0.45
N ILE A 74 16.38 9.44 0.57
CA ILE A 74 15.97 9.58 1.97
C ILE A 74 16.47 10.94 2.46
N LYS A 75 15.52 11.85 2.66
CA LYS A 75 15.81 13.18 3.22
C LYS A 75 15.65 13.12 4.73
N LYS A 76 16.69 13.48 5.44
CA LYS A 76 16.75 13.50 6.91
C LYS A 76 17.08 14.88 7.44
N ASN A 77 16.62 15.16 8.65
CA ASN A 77 17.12 16.30 9.40
C ASN A 77 18.56 16.01 9.88
N LYS A 78 19.44 17.01 9.89
CA LYS A 78 20.82 16.88 10.40
C LYS A 78 20.89 16.46 11.87
N LEU A 79 19.83 16.69 12.64
CA LEU A 79 19.74 16.39 14.06
C LEU A 79 19.30 14.95 14.36
N ASP A 80 18.73 14.23 13.37
CA ASP A 80 18.23 12.88 13.58
C ASP A 80 19.32 11.86 13.30
N LYS A 81 19.52 10.96 14.25
CA LYS A 81 20.48 9.85 14.16
C LYS A 81 19.72 8.57 13.83
N PHE A 82 19.75 8.16 12.60
CA PHE A 82 19.31 6.84 12.16
C PHE A 82 20.28 6.27 11.14
N GLU A 83 20.26 4.95 11.00
CA GLU A 83 21.16 4.24 10.10
C GLU A 83 20.45 3.98 8.78
N ILE A 84 21.12 4.28 7.68
CA ILE A 84 20.70 3.89 6.34
C ILE A 84 21.73 2.89 5.84
N ASN A 85 21.29 1.67 5.59
CA ASN A 85 22.13 0.61 5.06
C ASN A 85 21.61 0.19 3.68
N GLU A 86 22.51 -0.28 2.87
CA GLU A 86 22.21 -0.91 1.58
C GLU A 86 22.32 -2.44 1.73
N ILE A 87 22.48 -3.10 0.63
CA ILE A 87 22.48 -4.57 0.50
C ILE A 87 23.33 -5.34 1.53
N ASP A 88 24.43 -4.78 2.00
CA ASP A 88 25.34 -5.48 2.93
C ASP A 88 24.69 -5.83 4.29
N TYR A 89 23.67 -5.12 4.67
CA TYR A 89 22.88 -5.46 5.86
C TYR A 89 22.11 -6.78 5.67
N PHE A 90 21.65 -7.09 4.46
CA PHE A 90 20.98 -8.34 4.14
C PHE A 90 21.89 -9.56 4.31
N LYS A 91 23.18 -9.42 4.03
CA LYS A 91 24.16 -10.51 4.19
C LYS A 91 24.21 -11.02 5.64
N LYS A 92 24.02 -10.12 6.61
CA LYS A 92 24.11 -10.42 8.05
C LYS A 92 22.80 -10.85 8.71
N ASN A 93 21.63 -10.55 8.11
CA ASN A 93 20.33 -10.68 8.76
C ASN A 93 19.29 -11.41 7.87
N LYS A 94 19.68 -12.45 7.15
CA LYS A 94 18.83 -13.18 6.18
C LYS A 94 17.43 -13.57 6.71
N ASN A 95 17.31 -13.92 7.97
CA ASN A 95 16.08 -14.45 8.55
C ASN A 95 14.98 -13.39 8.79
N HIS A 96 15.33 -12.11 8.93
CA HIS A 96 14.34 -11.04 9.17
C HIS A 96 13.59 -10.61 7.90
N TYR A 97 14.20 -10.78 6.74
CA TYR A 97 13.69 -10.27 5.45
C TYR A 97 12.80 -11.26 4.68
N LEU A 98 12.76 -12.50 5.15
CA LEU A 98 11.97 -13.56 4.52
C LEU A 98 10.62 -13.77 5.19
N GLN A 99 10.33 -13.05 6.26
CA GLN A 99 9.05 -13.19 6.96
C GLN A 99 7.85 -12.94 6.04
N PRO A 100 7.81 -11.89 5.22
CA PRO A 100 6.71 -11.69 4.29
C PRO A 100 6.55 -12.82 3.28
N LEU A 101 7.64 -13.38 2.75
CA LEU A 101 7.60 -14.52 1.82
C LEU A 101 7.08 -15.79 2.49
N LYS A 102 7.44 -16.01 3.75
CA LYS A 102 6.97 -17.16 4.52
C LYS A 102 5.46 -17.15 4.71
N TYR A 103 4.87 -15.95 4.88
CA TYR A 103 3.42 -15.78 5.03
C TYR A 103 2.67 -15.65 3.69
N LEU A 104 3.35 -15.24 2.62
CA LEU A 104 2.73 -14.92 1.33
C LEU A 104 3.36 -15.70 0.17
N LYS A 105 3.69 -16.96 0.39
CA LYS A 105 4.22 -17.84 -0.67
C LYS A 105 3.39 -17.81 -1.96
N ASP A 106 2.09 -17.47 -1.84
CA ASP A 106 1.14 -17.44 -2.95
C ASP A 106 0.96 -16.06 -3.60
N GLU A 107 1.75 -15.05 -3.20
CA GLU A 107 1.67 -13.71 -3.78
C GLU A 107 2.69 -13.50 -4.91
N GLY A 108 2.21 -13.59 -6.15
CA GLY A 108 3.06 -13.45 -7.33
C GLY A 108 3.81 -12.12 -7.40
N VAL A 109 3.23 -10.99 -6.94
CA VAL A 109 3.91 -9.68 -6.93
C VAL A 109 5.06 -9.61 -5.94
N VAL A 110 5.00 -10.34 -4.83
CA VAL A 110 6.10 -10.38 -3.85
C VAL A 110 7.26 -11.19 -4.41
N ASN A 111 6.97 -12.34 -5.03
CA ASN A 111 7.96 -13.14 -5.72
C ASN A 111 8.57 -12.40 -6.91
N LEU A 112 7.77 -11.66 -7.69
CA LEU A 112 8.23 -10.83 -8.78
C LEU A 112 9.23 -9.76 -8.30
N ASN A 113 8.88 -9.03 -7.23
CA ASN A 113 9.78 -8.05 -6.66
C ASN A 113 11.08 -8.69 -6.19
N LEU A 114 11.02 -9.75 -5.41
CA LEU A 114 12.23 -10.39 -4.90
C LEU A 114 13.12 -10.92 -6.02
N SER A 115 12.53 -11.48 -7.08
CA SER A 115 13.29 -11.98 -8.24
C SER A 115 14.09 -10.91 -8.95
N TYR A 116 13.51 -9.72 -9.13
CA TYR A 116 14.08 -8.66 -9.97
C TYR A 116 14.54 -7.41 -9.21
N SER A 117 14.36 -7.34 -7.90
CA SER A 117 14.76 -6.18 -7.12
C SER A 117 16.28 -5.99 -7.15
N ASN A 118 16.69 -4.82 -7.59
CA ASN A 118 18.08 -4.36 -7.61
C ASN A 118 18.29 -3.10 -6.74
N LEU A 119 17.25 -2.60 -6.11
CA LEU A 119 17.26 -1.38 -5.31
C LEU A 119 16.69 -1.64 -3.92
N PHE A 120 17.57 -1.78 -2.95
CA PHE A 120 17.23 -2.03 -1.55
C PHE A 120 17.67 -0.87 -0.66
N LYS A 121 16.82 -0.49 0.28
CA LYS A 121 17.17 0.44 1.36
C LYS A 121 16.67 -0.12 2.69
N VAL A 122 17.53 -0.03 3.69
CA VAL A 122 17.21 -0.41 5.07
C VAL A 122 17.36 0.80 5.96
N LEU A 123 16.29 1.17 6.65
CA LEU A 123 16.27 2.22 7.65
C LEU A 123 16.16 1.59 9.02
N THR A 124 17.09 1.93 9.92
CA THR A 124 17.03 1.50 11.31
C THR A 124 16.92 2.73 12.20
N ILE A 125 15.79 2.87 12.89
CA ILE A 125 15.46 4.02 13.73
C ILE A 125 15.50 3.57 15.19
N LYS A 126 16.50 4.05 15.92
CA LYS A 126 16.79 3.63 17.31
C LYS A 126 16.34 4.65 18.37
N LYS A 127 15.96 5.85 17.95
CA LYS A 127 15.55 6.96 18.83
C LYS A 127 14.45 7.75 18.15
N ASP A 128 13.67 8.46 18.94
CA ASP A 128 12.63 9.37 18.48
C ASP A 128 13.14 10.32 17.40
N LEU A 129 12.33 10.50 16.36
CA LEU A 129 12.60 11.47 15.32
C LEU A 129 12.04 12.83 15.71
N LYS A 130 12.85 13.89 15.51
CA LYS A 130 12.42 15.28 15.75
C LYS A 130 11.61 15.86 14.60
N LYS A 131 11.78 15.31 13.40
CA LYS A 131 11.05 15.68 12.18
C LYS A 131 10.79 14.45 11.32
N PRO A 132 9.78 14.49 10.45
CA PRO A 132 9.50 13.39 9.53
C PRO A 132 10.71 13.06 8.65
N ILE A 133 10.94 11.76 8.43
CA ILE A 133 11.83 11.28 7.36
C ILE A 133 11.03 11.25 6.07
N ILE A 134 11.58 11.82 5.00
CA ILE A 134 10.96 11.75 3.68
C ILE A 134 11.67 10.69 2.85
N VAL A 135 10.92 9.68 2.44
CA VAL A 135 11.34 8.62 1.51
C VAL A 135 10.73 8.94 0.15
N ASP A 136 11.53 9.52 -0.74
CA ASP A 136 11.12 9.94 -2.07
C ASP A 136 11.55 8.89 -3.10
N ILE A 137 10.56 8.19 -3.66
CA ILE A 137 10.75 7.11 -4.64
C ILE A 137 10.34 7.65 -6.00
N LYS A 138 11.31 7.76 -6.90
CA LYS A 138 11.09 8.27 -8.24
C LYS A 138 11.60 7.28 -9.28
N SER A 139 10.72 6.85 -10.17
CA SER A 139 11.04 6.08 -11.36
C SER A 139 10.95 6.96 -12.61
N GLU A 140 11.88 6.78 -13.56
CA GLU A 140 11.92 7.52 -14.81
C GLU A 140 11.89 6.54 -16.00
N GLY A 141 11.11 6.86 -17.05
CA GLY A 141 11.02 6.07 -18.27
C GLY A 141 9.83 5.09 -18.33
N HIS A 142 9.88 4.16 -19.28
CA HIS A 142 8.81 3.24 -19.65
C HIS A 142 9.03 1.80 -19.18
N GLY A 143 10.14 1.49 -18.57
CA GLY A 143 10.49 0.12 -18.17
C GLY A 143 9.86 -0.31 -16.85
N MET A 144 10.52 -1.27 -16.20
CA MET A 144 10.08 -1.85 -14.93
C MET A 144 11.00 -1.45 -13.78
N SER A 145 10.44 -1.33 -12.59
CA SER A 145 11.14 -0.97 -11.36
C SER A 145 10.68 -1.82 -10.20
N PHE A 146 11.61 -2.29 -9.38
CA PHE A 146 11.36 -3.20 -8.28
C PHE A 146 12.00 -2.70 -6.96
N PRO A 147 11.65 -1.50 -6.47
CA PRO A 147 12.21 -0.97 -5.24
C PRO A 147 11.76 -1.79 -4.02
N ARG A 148 12.69 -1.95 -3.06
CA ARG A 148 12.41 -2.63 -1.80
C ARG A 148 12.97 -1.83 -0.63
N ILE A 149 12.14 -1.63 0.39
CA ILE A 149 12.47 -0.82 1.57
C ILE A 149 12.13 -1.62 2.81
N LEU A 150 13.08 -1.73 3.73
CA LEU A 150 12.87 -2.27 5.05
C LEU A 150 13.09 -1.17 6.10
N ILE A 151 12.19 -1.11 7.06
CA ILE A 151 12.24 -0.15 8.16
C ILE A 151 12.16 -0.91 9.47
N ASN A 152 13.17 -0.75 10.32
CA ASN A 152 13.20 -1.30 11.65
C ASN A 152 13.09 -0.18 12.68
N ILE A 153 12.01 -0.14 13.41
CA ILE A 153 11.75 0.75 14.53
C ILE A 153 12.08 -0.01 15.82
N TYR A 154 13.00 0.53 16.61
CA TYR A 154 13.37 -0.07 17.89
C TYR A 154 12.29 0.16 18.94
N ASN A 155 12.47 -0.48 20.12
CA ASN A 155 11.55 -0.31 21.24
C ASN A 155 11.58 1.14 21.81
N ASN A 156 10.43 1.62 22.26
CA ASN A 156 10.24 2.95 22.86
C ASN A 156 10.63 4.10 21.91
N VAL A 157 10.27 3.98 20.62
CA VAL A 157 10.59 4.97 19.58
C VAL A 157 9.33 5.53 18.94
N ASN A 158 9.27 6.86 18.84
CA ASN A 158 8.25 7.57 18.07
C ASN A 158 8.87 8.06 16.75
N ALA A 159 8.24 7.70 15.64
CA ALA A 159 8.73 8.05 14.32
C ALA A 159 7.62 8.56 13.41
N GLU A 160 7.96 9.52 12.57
CA GLU A 160 7.10 9.97 11.48
C GLU A 160 7.82 9.82 10.15
N ILE A 161 7.15 9.20 9.17
CA ILE A 161 7.72 8.87 7.86
C ILE A 161 6.76 9.31 6.77
N GLN A 162 7.27 10.04 5.80
CA GLN A 162 6.52 10.44 4.62
C GLN A 162 7.03 9.70 3.39
N PHE A 163 6.19 8.93 2.73
CA PHE A 163 6.47 8.31 1.45
C PHE A 163 5.93 9.15 0.32
N LEU A 164 6.77 9.44 -0.68
CA LEU A 164 6.39 10.13 -1.90
C LEU A 164 6.68 9.19 -3.09
N ASN A 165 5.63 8.57 -3.63
CA ASN A 165 5.72 7.69 -4.79
C ASN A 165 5.39 8.48 -6.05
N ARG A 166 6.41 8.70 -6.88
CA ARG A 166 6.34 9.45 -8.11
C ARG A 166 6.93 8.63 -9.23
N GLY A 167 6.42 8.74 -10.40
CA GLY A 167 7.07 7.95 -11.38
C GLY A 167 6.57 8.04 -12.80
N GLY A 168 7.41 7.42 -13.66
CA GLY A 168 7.31 7.39 -15.08
C GLY A 168 6.10 6.64 -15.64
N LEU A 169 6.24 6.11 -16.86
CA LEU A 169 5.13 5.53 -17.63
C LEU A 169 5.16 4.00 -17.67
N GLY A 170 6.08 3.37 -16.93
CA GLY A 170 6.25 1.91 -16.94
C GLY A 170 5.49 1.20 -15.83
N PHE A 171 6.09 0.15 -15.29
CA PHE A 171 5.57 -0.65 -14.20
C PHE A 171 6.46 -0.54 -12.96
N ILE A 172 5.88 -0.21 -11.84
CA ILE A 172 6.55 -0.18 -10.53
C ILE A 172 5.94 -1.25 -9.65
N ASN A 173 6.75 -2.21 -9.20
CA ASN A 173 6.38 -3.17 -8.18
C ASN A 173 7.24 -2.91 -6.94
N GLN A 174 6.66 -2.25 -5.94
CA GLN A 174 7.32 -1.84 -4.72
C GLN A 174 6.97 -2.77 -3.56
N ILE A 175 7.97 -3.08 -2.74
CA ILE A 175 7.77 -3.73 -1.44
C ILE A 175 8.29 -2.82 -0.34
N THR A 176 7.44 -2.57 0.65
CA THR A 176 7.80 -1.85 1.88
C THR A 176 7.51 -2.75 3.07
N GLU A 177 8.51 -2.96 3.93
CA GLU A 177 8.40 -3.76 5.15
C GLU A 177 8.70 -2.88 6.35
N ILE A 178 7.86 -2.91 7.39
CA ILE A 178 8.11 -2.20 8.64
C ILE A 178 7.93 -3.12 9.84
N ASN A 179 8.97 -3.18 10.68
CA ASN A 179 8.93 -3.86 11.96
C ASN A 179 8.92 -2.83 13.08
N ILE A 180 7.90 -2.85 13.91
CA ILE A 180 7.70 -1.87 14.98
C ILE A 180 7.94 -2.54 16.32
N GLY A 181 8.95 -2.06 17.05
CA GLY A 181 9.31 -2.56 18.36
C GLY A 181 8.27 -2.23 19.43
N LYS A 182 8.48 -2.76 20.64
CA LYS A 182 7.56 -2.58 21.79
C LYS A 182 7.47 -1.11 22.21
N ASN A 183 6.27 -0.68 22.63
CA ASN A 183 5.98 0.67 23.11
C ASN A 183 6.36 1.76 22.10
N SER A 184 6.22 1.52 20.81
CA SER A 184 6.62 2.45 19.75
C SER A 184 5.42 2.90 18.92
N SER A 185 5.44 4.15 18.49
CA SER A 185 4.38 4.73 17.66
C SER A 185 4.96 5.24 16.34
N VAL A 186 4.34 4.85 15.24
CA VAL A 186 4.76 5.25 13.90
C VAL A 186 3.61 5.89 13.14
N LYS A 187 3.82 7.13 12.70
CA LYS A 187 2.91 7.83 11.79
C LYS A 187 3.48 7.81 10.38
N ILE A 188 2.64 7.41 9.43
CA ILE A 188 3.03 7.34 8.01
C ILE A 188 2.06 8.17 7.19
N SER A 189 2.63 9.10 6.41
CA SER A 189 1.92 9.84 5.37
C SER A 189 2.40 9.35 4.01
N ARG A 190 1.54 8.71 3.23
CA ARG A 190 1.89 8.16 1.92
C ARG A 190 1.16 8.89 0.81
N LEU A 191 1.91 9.38 -0.16
CA LEU A 191 1.41 9.92 -1.42
C LEU A 191 1.72 8.96 -2.56
N ASN A 192 0.74 8.70 -3.41
CA ASN A 192 0.95 8.10 -4.73
C ASN A 192 0.36 9.01 -5.81
N GLU A 193 1.24 9.62 -6.62
CA GLU A 193 0.88 10.42 -7.80
C GLU A 193 1.57 9.90 -9.07
N SER A 194 1.78 8.59 -9.13
CA SER A 194 2.47 7.94 -10.24
C SER A 194 1.63 7.91 -11.52
N SER A 195 2.29 8.09 -12.68
CA SER A 195 1.71 7.84 -14.00
C SER A 195 1.96 6.41 -14.50
N SER A 196 2.72 5.61 -13.77
CA SER A 196 2.98 4.19 -14.06
C SER A 196 1.84 3.30 -13.59
N ILE A 197 1.84 2.04 -14.03
CA ILE A 197 1.15 0.98 -13.34
C ILE A 197 1.92 0.72 -12.05
N HIS A 198 1.32 1.02 -10.89
CA HIS A 198 1.99 0.97 -9.60
C HIS A 198 1.35 -0.08 -8.69
N SER A 199 2.09 -1.14 -8.38
CA SER A 199 1.70 -2.16 -7.40
C SER A 199 2.63 -2.07 -6.19
N GLU A 200 2.11 -1.67 -5.05
CA GLU A 200 2.86 -1.67 -3.79
C GLU A 200 2.28 -2.66 -2.80
N THR A 201 3.17 -3.46 -2.20
CA THR A 201 2.83 -4.31 -1.06
C THR A 201 3.56 -3.78 0.18
N PHE A 202 2.78 -3.46 1.19
CA PHE A 202 3.25 -2.94 2.47
C PHE A 202 3.01 -3.98 3.56
N PHE A 203 4.08 -4.39 4.25
CA PHE A 203 4.02 -5.29 5.38
C PHE A 203 4.30 -4.55 6.67
N SER A 204 3.50 -4.79 7.70
CA SER A 204 3.75 -4.28 9.04
C SER A 204 3.65 -5.38 10.09
N ASN A 205 4.62 -5.42 10.99
CA ASN A 205 4.64 -6.30 12.14
C ASN A 205 4.67 -5.43 13.42
N LEU A 206 3.67 -5.62 14.27
CA LEU A 206 3.49 -4.80 15.47
C LEU A 206 3.86 -5.59 16.72
N GLY A 207 4.87 -5.10 17.45
CA GLY A 207 5.23 -5.61 18.77
C GLY A 207 4.27 -5.12 19.86
N ARG A 208 4.49 -5.56 21.10
CA ARG A 208 3.64 -5.24 22.25
C ARG A 208 3.48 -3.74 22.45
N ASN A 209 2.23 -3.30 22.66
CA ASN A 209 1.89 -1.89 22.92
C ASN A 209 2.45 -0.93 21.86
N SER A 210 2.51 -1.37 20.60
CA SER A 210 2.94 -0.54 19.49
C SER A 210 1.77 -0.06 18.65
N GLU A 211 2.01 1.03 17.93
CA GLU A 211 0.99 1.66 17.11
C GLU A 211 1.53 2.01 15.72
N ILE A 212 0.70 1.77 14.70
CA ILE A 212 0.90 2.31 13.36
C ILE A 212 -0.34 3.10 12.92
N ASN A 213 -0.10 4.33 12.45
CA ASN A 213 -1.13 5.17 11.82
C ASN A 213 -0.66 5.56 10.42
N LEU A 214 -1.27 4.96 9.39
CA LEU A 214 -0.94 5.23 7.99
C LEU A 214 -2.10 5.97 7.33
N LYS A 215 -1.81 7.18 6.85
CA LYS A 215 -2.70 7.97 5.99
C LYS A 215 -2.17 7.93 4.57
N ASN A 216 -2.99 7.50 3.64
CA ASN A 216 -2.67 7.41 2.22
C ASN A 216 -3.49 8.42 1.41
N LEU A 217 -2.83 9.17 0.55
CA LEU A 217 -3.45 9.93 -0.53
C LEU A 217 -3.02 9.33 -1.86
N SER A 218 -3.97 8.78 -2.59
CA SER A 218 -3.75 8.16 -3.89
C SER A 218 -4.39 8.97 -4.99
N ILE A 219 -3.57 9.47 -5.92
CA ILE A 219 -3.98 10.30 -7.07
C ILE A 219 -3.34 9.70 -8.33
N PRO A 220 -3.59 8.42 -8.63
CA PRO A 220 -2.94 7.76 -9.76
C PRO A 220 -3.43 8.32 -11.10
N LYS A 221 -2.51 8.39 -12.07
CA LYS A 221 -2.80 8.75 -13.46
C LYS A 221 -2.90 7.53 -14.39
N ASN A 222 -2.74 6.35 -13.83
CA ASN A 222 -2.87 5.07 -14.50
C ASN A 222 -3.49 4.07 -13.51
N LYS A 223 -3.00 2.86 -13.42
CA LYS A 223 -3.47 1.84 -12.46
C LYS A 223 -2.60 1.84 -11.23
N SER A 224 -3.23 1.87 -10.07
CA SER A 224 -2.58 1.79 -8.77
C SER A 224 -3.20 0.67 -7.95
N ARG A 225 -2.35 -0.09 -7.27
CA ARG A 225 -2.77 -1.02 -6.24
C ARG A 225 -1.87 -0.87 -5.02
N PHE A 226 -2.45 -0.50 -3.92
CA PHE A 226 -1.80 -0.46 -2.61
C PHE A 226 -2.39 -1.54 -1.72
N GLN A 227 -1.58 -2.55 -1.36
CA GLN A 227 -2.01 -3.63 -0.49
C GLN A 227 -1.19 -3.66 0.79
N VAL A 228 -1.87 -3.73 1.92
CA VAL A 228 -1.30 -3.75 3.26
C VAL A 228 -1.57 -5.11 3.90
N PHE A 229 -0.51 -5.74 4.40
CA PHE A 229 -0.58 -6.94 5.23
C PHE A 229 -0.02 -6.61 6.59
N ASN A 230 -0.91 -6.50 7.56
CA ASN A 230 -0.57 -6.12 8.92
C ASN A 230 -0.72 -7.32 9.86
N SER A 231 0.26 -7.53 10.72
CA SER A 231 0.28 -8.61 11.71
C SER A 231 0.45 -8.05 13.12
N PHE A 232 -0.52 -8.33 13.97
CA PHE A 232 -0.47 -8.06 15.40
C PHE A 232 0.23 -9.23 16.08
N ILE A 233 1.58 -9.18 16.16
CA ILE A 233 2.40 -10.29 16.66
C ILE A 233 2.49 -10.32 18.18
N ASP A 234 2.09 -9.24 18.88
CA ASP A 234 2.08 -9.15 20.33
C ASP A 234 0.88 -8.29 20.78
N GLU A 235 0.53 -8.38 22.05
CA GLU A 235 -0.67 -7.80 22.64
C GLU A 235 -0.63 -6.25 22.73
N TYR A 236 -1.82 -5.66 22.88
CA TYR A 236 -2.07 -4.23 23.09
C TYR A 236 -1.59 -3.34 21.94
N SER A 237 -1.41 -3.91 20.76
CA SER A 237 -1.02 -3.14 19.58
C SER A 237 -2.22 -2.62 18.81
N SER A 238 -2.02 -1.52 18.09
CA SER A 238 -3.06 -0.88 17.29
C SER A 238 -2.58 -0.49 15.90
N ALA A 239 -3.48 -0.60 14.91
CA ALA A 239 -3.21 -0.21 13.55
C ALA A 239 -4.37 0.59 12.96
N GLN A 240 -4.05 1.72 12.35
CA GLN A 240 -5.01 2.52 11.59
C GLN A 240 -4.49 2.69 10.17
N PHE A 241 -5.31 2.32 9.18
CA PHE A 241 -5.02 2.47 7.76
C PHE A 241 -6.15 3.24 7.09
N LYS A 242 -5.90 4.50 6.74
CA LYS A 242 -6.88 5.40 6.13
C LYS A 242 -6.42 5.85 4.76
N SER A 243 -7.26 5.68 3.76
CA SER A 243 -6.96 6.04 2.37
C SER A 243 -7.97 7.02 1.81
N VAL A 244 -7.46 8.08 1.17
CA VAL A 244 -8.23 8.94 0.29
C VAL A 244 -7.78 8.67 -1.14
N SER A 245 -8.72 8.32 -2.01
CA SER A 245 -8.50 7.99 -3.42
C SER A 245 -9.19 9.01 -4.33
N ILE A 246 -8.41 9.65 -5.18
CA ILE A 246 -8.87 10.66 -6.14
C ILE A 246 -8.20 10.37 -7.49
N PRO A 247 -8.55 9.27 -8.16
CA PRO A 247 -7.91 8.89 -9.41
C PRO A 247 -8.21 9.89 -10.53
N TYR A 248 -7.23 10.08 -11.43
CA TYR A 248 -7.43 10.86 -12.65
C TYR A 248 -8.38 10.13 -13.62
N GLU A 249 -8.90 10.86 -14.60
CA GLU A 249 -9.77 10.30 -15.66
C GLU A 249 -9.16 9.03 -16.26
N ASN A 250 -9.98 8.01 -16.48
CA ASN A 250 -9.59 6.70 -17.04
C ASN A 250 -8.57 5.90 -16.20
N SER A 251 -8.36 6.26 -14.95
CA SER A 251 -7.43 5.53 -14.07
C SER A 251 -8.14 4.61 -13.08
N LYS A 252 -7.35 3.71 -12.47
CA LYS A 252 -7.85 2.75 -11.48
C LYS A 252 -7.05 2.83 -10.20
N ASP A 253 -7.73 2.69 -9.06
CA ASP A 253 -7.07 2.70 -7.75
C ASP A 253 -7.65 1.62 -6.82
N ASP A 254 -6.81 0.68 -6.45
CA ASP A 254 -7.17 -0.41 -5.54
C ASP A 254 -6.50 -0.24 -4.18
N PHE A 255 -7.28 -0.34 -3.12
CA PHE A 255 -6.79 -0.40 -1.75
C PHE A 255 -7.23 -1.70 -1.09
N LEU A 256 -6.25 -2.53 -0.71
CA LEU A 256 -6.47 -3.78 0.01
C LEU A 256 -5.77 -3.73 1.37
N VAL A 257 -6.46 -4.13 2.42
CA VAL A 257 -5.87 -4.31 3.75
C VAL A 257 -6.24 -5.67 4.32
N HIS A 258 -5.25 -6.41 4.76
CA HIS A 258 -5.41 -7.64 5.52
C HIS A 258 -4.83 -7.43 6.92
N ASN A 259 -5.70 -7.38 7.92
CA ASN A 259 -5.32 -7.32 9.32
C ASN A 259 -5.37 -8.72 9.93
N ASN A 260 -4.22 -9.24 10.31
CA ASN A 260 -4.05 -10.54 10.92
C ASN A 260 -3.85 -10.40 12.44
N HIS A 261 -4.90 -10.67 13.20
CA HIS A 261 -4.88 -10.63 14.67
C HIS A 261 -4.34 -11.96 15.21
N LEU A 262 -3.04 -11.98 15.50
CA LEU A 262 -2.31 -13.13 16.06
C LEU A 262 -2.19 -13.04 17.59
N SER A 263 -2.57 -11.93 18.20
CA SER A 263 -2.48 -11.65 19.64
C SER A 263 -3.73 -10.93 20.14
N SER A 264 -4.01 -11.09 21.42
CA SER A 264 -5.20 -10.51 22.09
C SER A 264 -5.04 -9.01 22.38
N ASN A 265 -6.16 -8.35 22.71
CA ASN A 265 -6.19 -6.94 23.09
C ASN A 265 -5.73 -5.97 21.97
N CYS A 266 -5.83 -6.37 20.71
CA CYS A 266 -5.37 -5.58 19.57
C CYS A 266 -6.53 -4.83 18.92
N LYS A 267 -6.19 -3.70 18.27
CA LYS A 267 -7.19 -2.87 17.57
C LYS A 267 -6.76 -2.59 16.14
N SER A 268 -7.70 -2.77 15.20
CA SER A 268 -7.51 -2.34 13.81
C SER A 268 -8.66 -1.45 13.34
N ASP A 269 -8.33 -0.42 12.57
CA ASP A 269 -9.30 0.50 11.97
C ASP A 269 -8.87 0.83 10.55
N VAL A 270 -9.66 0.36 9.58
CA VAL A 270 -9.39 0.53 8.16
C VAL A 270 -10.47 1.39 7.53
N GLY A 271 -10.07 2.34 6.68
CA GLY A 271 -11.05 3.13 5.98
C GLY A 271 -10.60 3.66 4.64
N MET A 272 -11.56 3.84 3.73
CA MET A 272 -11.35 4.44 2.42
C MET A 272 -12.40 5.51 2.12
N ARG A 273 -11.95 6.62 1.59
CA ARG A 273 -12.76 7.67 1.00
C ARG A 273 -12.38 7.81 -0.47
N SER A 274 -13.32 7.59 -1.38
CA SER A 274 -13.06 7.68 -2.82
C SER A 274 -13.93 8.76 -3.45
N ILE A 275 -13.30 9.58 -4.30
CA ILE A 275 -13.98 10.58 -5.12
C ILE A 275 -13.69 10.22 -6.57
N LEU A 276 -14.70 9.70 -7.27
CA LEU A 276 -14.55 9.06 -8.56
C LEU A 276 -15.22 9.91 -9.66
N GLY A 277 -14.40 10.46 -10.53
CA GLY A 277 -14.82 11.23 -11.70
C GLY A 277 -14.92 10.38 -12.96
N LYS A 278 -14.77 10.99 -14.12
CA LYS A 278 -14.96 10.38 -15.44
C LYS A 278 -14.19 9.07 -15.63
N GLU A 279 -14.95 8.00 -15.88
CA GLU A 279 -14.42 6.68 -16.24
C GLU A 279 -13.36 6.13 -15.29
N THR A 280 -13.44 6.56 -14.00
CA THR A 280 -12.54 6.05 -12.96
C THR A 280 -13.12 4.81 -12.30
N GLU A 281 -12.25 3.89 -11.96
CA GLU A 281 -12.60 2.69 -11.19
C GLU A 281 -11.81 2.64 -9.89
N SER A 282 -12.46 2.28 -8.79
CA SER A 282 -11.76 2.04 -7.54
C SER A 282 -12.24 0.76 -6.87
N SER A 283 -11.37 0.16 -6.07
CA SER A 283 -11.78 -0.97 -5.24
C SER A 283 -11.24 -0.85 -3.81
N PHE A 284 -12.05 -1.30 -2.87
CA PHE A 284 -11.73 -1.46 -1.46
C PHE A 284 -11.91 -2.92 -1.07
N GLN A 285 -10.84 -3.55 -0.62
CA GLN A 285 -10.87 -4.88 -0.07
C GLN A 285 -10.26 -4.84 1.34
N ALA A 286 -10.99 -5.28 2.33
CA ALA A 286 -10.48 -5.31 3.69
C ALA A 286 -10.84 -6.64 4.34
N LEU A 287 -9.82 -7.37 4.81
CA LEU A 287 -9.99 -8.63 5.52
C LEU A 287 -9.53 -8.46 6.97
N ILE A 288 -10.43 -8.77 7.89
CA ILE A 288 -10.12 -8.99 9.30
C ILE A 288 -9.99 -10.50 9.50
N ASP A 289 -8.82 -10.95 9.95
CA ASP A 289 -8.55 -12.36 10.25
C ASP A 289 -8.19 -12.48 11.73
N VAL A 290 -9.03 -13.16 12.51
CA VAL A 290 -8.88 -13.31 13.96
C VAL A 290 -8.80 -14.79 14.31
N GLU A 291 -7.66 -15.23 14.82
CA GLU A 291 -7.43 -16.61 15.20
C GLU A 291 -8.28 -17.04 16.43
N ASN A 292 -8.50 -18.32 16.55
CA ASN A 292 -9.42 -18.93 17.53
C ASN A 292 -9.14 -18.57 19.01
N LYS A 293 -7.86 -18.35 19.37
CA LYS A 293 -7.45 -18.09 20.76
C LYS A 293 -7.40 -16.61 21.13
N ILE A 294 -7.69 -15.72 20.18
CA ILE A 294 -7.55 -14.27 20.35
C ILE A 294 -8.77 -13.72 21.10
N LYS A 295 -8.52 -12.90 22.12
CA LYS A 295 -9.56 -12.29 22.96
C LYS A 295 -9.48 -10.77 22.94
N ASN A 296 -10.62 -10.14 23.27
CA ASN A 296 -10.74 -8.70 23.50
C ASN A 296 -10.11 -7.86 22.37
N SER A 297 -10.36 -8.25 21.12
CA SER A 297 -9.88 -7.49 19.98
C SER A 297 -11.00 -6.72 19.30
N ARG A 298 -10.65 -5.56 18.73
CA ARG A 298 -11.58 -4.72 18.00
C ARG A 298 -11.08 -4.47 16.59
N ALA A 299 -11.99 -4.57 15.60
CA ALA A 299 -11.67 -4.30 14.23
C ALA A 299 -12.83 -3.61 13.50
N ASP A 300 -12.56 -2.42 12.97
CA ASP A 300 -13.53 -1.62 12.24
C ASP A 300 -13.07 -1.46 10.77
N GLN A 301 -14.04 -1.56 9.83
CA GLN A 301 -13.83 -1.32 8.40
C GLN A 301 -14.89 -0.34 7.89
N ASP A 302 -14.48 0.69 7.17
CA ASP A 302 -15.39 1.70 6.63
C ASP A 302 -14.98 2.15 5.23
N CYS A 303 -15.94 2.15 4.30
CA CYS A 303 -15.73 2.62 2.94
C CYS A 303 -16.83 3.57 2.52
N ARG A 304 -16.45 4.75 2.06
CA ARG A 304 -17.38 5.68 1.42
C ARG A 304 -16.85 6.14 0.07
N ALA A 305 -17.65 6.02 -0.97
CA ALA A 305 -17.31 6.49 -2.30
C ALA A 305 -18.38 7.44 -2.85
N ILE A 306 -17.93 8.54 -3.43
CA ILE A 306 -18.77 9.49 -4.16
C ILE A 306 -18.48 9.34 -5.65
N LEU A 307 -19.52 8.98 -6.39
CA LEU A 307 -19.49 8.88 -7.84
C LEU A 307 -19.95 10.23 -8.43
N LEU A 308 -19.05 10.89 -9.13
CA LEU A 308 -19.31 12.19 -9.79
C LEU A 308 -19.67 12.02 -11.27
N ASP A 309 -19.62 10.80 -11.78
CA ASP A 309 -19.88 10.46 -13.18
C ASP A 309 -20.56 9.09 -13.28
N GLU A 310 -21.45 8.92 -14.28
CA GLU A 310 -22.20 7.68 -14.47
C GLU A 310 -21.33 6.48 -14.85
N LYS A 311 -20.17 6.73 -15.44
CA LYS A 311 -19.20 5.68 -15.81
C LYS A 311 -18.19 5.39 -14.71
N ALA A 312 -18.22 6.15 -13.61
CA ALA A 312 -17.39 5.87 -12.46
C ALA A 312 -17.89 4.63 -11.70
N SER A 313 -16.99 3.81 -11.20
CA SER A 313 -17.37 2.60 -10.48
C SER A 313 -16.54 2.36 -9.22
N MET A 314 -17.21 1.86 -8.18
CA MET A 314 -16.59 1.45 -6.92
C MET A 314 -16.98 0.02 -6.58
N ASN A 315 -15.96 -0.81 -6.27
CA ASN A 315 -16.14 -2.16 -5.76
C ASN A 315 -15.68 -2.20 -4.30
N ALA A 316 -16.57 -2.53 -3.37
CA ALA A 316 -16.22 -2.67 -1.96
C ALA A 316 -16.46 -4.09 -1.47
N LYS A 317 -15.43 -4.69 -0.86
CA LYS A 317 -15.45 -6.06 -0.35
C LYS A 317 -14.86 -6.10 1.05
N PRO A 318 -15.63 -5.72 2.09
CA PRO A 318 -15.24 -5.97 3.46
C PRO A 318 -15.45 -7.44 3.82
N GLU A 319 -14.44 -8.10 4.37
CA GLU A 319 -14.45 -9.51 4.74
C GLU A 319 -14.02 -9.70 6.19
N MET A 320 -14.59 -10.69 6.84
CA MET A 320 -14.25 -11.07 8.21
C MET A 320 -14.10 -12.58 8.32
N LYS A 321 -12.97 -13.02 8.86
CA LYS A 321 -12.73 -14.41 9.27
C LYS A 321 -12.52 -14.42 10.78
N ILE A 322 -13.57 -14.75 11.50
CA ILE A 322 -13.60 -14.67 12.97
C ILE A 322 -13.91 -16.04 13.51
N TYR A 323 -12.98 -16.61 14.26
CA TYR A 323 -13.09 -17.97 14.79
C TYR A 323 -13.36 -18.00 16.30
N ASN A 324 -13.74 -16.86 16.92
CA ASN A 324 -14.10 -16.78 18.34
C ASN A 324 -15.17 -15.70 18.59
N ASN A 325 -15.74 -15.67 19.82
CA ASN A 325 -16.85 -14.80 20.19
C ASN A 325 -16.44 -13.56 21.01
N ASP A 326 -15.17 -13.44 21.41
CA ASP A 326 -14.70 -12.35 22.27
C ASP A 326 -13.99 -11.26 21.43
N VAL A 327 -14.71 -10.75 20.43
CA VAL A 327 -14.25 -9.69 19.54
C VAL A 327 -15.38 -8.73 19.18
N ILE A 328 -15.02 -7.47 18.92
CA ILE A 328 -15.95 -6.46 18.43
C ILE A 328 -15.50 -6.07 17.02
N CYS A 329 -16.28 -6.47 16.02
CA CYS A 329 -15.97 -6.17 14.62
C CYS A 329 -17.15 -5.46 13.96
N LYS A 330 -16.85 -4.42 13.17
CA LYS A 330 -17.82 -3.66 12.40
C LYS A 330 -17.35 -3.44 10.99
N HIS A 331 -18.27 -3.44 10.05
CA HIS A 331 -18.01 -2.93 8.72
C HIS A 331 -19.16 -2.07 8.21
N GLY A 332 -18.83 -1.08 7.36
CA GLY A 332 -19.80 -0.22 6.69
C GLY A 332 -19.34 0.13 5.29
N THR A 333 -20.28 0.21 4.35
CA THR A 333 -20.00 0.63 2.99
C THR A 333 -21.11 1.52 2.48
N THR A 334 -20.72 2.67 1.93
CA THR A 334 -21.64 3.62 1.31
C THR A 334 -21.09 4.03 -0.06
N ILE A 335 -21.82 3.79 -1.12
CA ILE A 335 -21.46 4.19 -2.49
C ILE A 335 -22.66 4.94 -3.07
N GLY A 336 -22.41 6.17 -3.55
CA GLY A 336 -23.47 6.99 -4.12
C GLY A 336 -22.95 8.29 -4.72
N SER A 337 -23.88 9.14 -5.15
CA SER A 337 -23.59 10.51 -5.59
C SER A 337 -23.63 11.48 -4.42
N LEU A 338 -23.27 12.75 -4.68
CA LEU A 338 -23.48 13.83 -3.73
C LEU A 338 -24.97 14.01 -3.43
N ASN A 339 -25.30 14.21 -2.16
CA ASN A 339 -26.67 14.44 -1.74
C ASN A 339 -27.20 15.77 -2.28
N GLN A 340 -28.27 15.71 -3.08
CA GLN A 340 -28.85 16.87 -3.72
C GLN A 340 -29.49 17.85 -2.73
N ASP A 341 -30.01 17.36 -1.61
CA ASP A 341 -30.57 18.21 -0.55
C ASP A 341 -29.49 19.06 0.11
N HIS A 342 -28.28 18.48 0.31
CA HIS A 342 -27.15 19.24 0.82
C HIS A 342 -26.69 20.30 -0.17
N ILE A 343 -26.63 19.99 -1.47
CA ILE A 343 -26.32 20.96 -2.52
C ILE A 343 -27.36 22.06 -2.55
N PHE A 344 -28.65 21.71 -2.53
CA PHE A 344 -29.74 22.69 -2.50
C PHE A 344 -29.67 23.60 -1.27
N TYR A 345 -29.41 23.05 -0.09
CA TYR A 345 -29.22 23.82 1.13
C TYR A 345 -28.07 24.83 1.00
N LEU A 346 -26.91 24.40 0.52
CA LEU A 346 -25.74 25.28 0.33
C LEU A 346 -26.03 26.37 -0.72
N ASN A 347 -26.71 26.02 -1.82
CA ASN A 347 -27.13 27.00 -2.84
C ASN A 347 -28.08 28.05 -2.25
N SER A 348 -29.03 27.65 -1.36
CA SER A 348 -29.94 28.58 -0.70
C SER A 348 -29.22 29.54 0.25
N ARG A 349 -27.97 29.23 0.64
CA ARG A 349 -27.09 30.08 1.44
C ARG A 349 -26.17 30.98 0.59
N GLY A 350 -26.34 30.98 -0.73
CA GLY A 350 -25.64 31.90 -1.64
C GLY A 350 -24.41 31.29 -2.32
N LEU A 351 -24.10 29.99 -2.08
CA LEU A 351 -23.02 29.31 -2.77
C LEU A 351 -23.48 28.85 -4.16
N ASN A 352 -22.66 28.99 -5.18
CA ASN A 352 -22.96 28.37 -6.46
C ASN A 352 -22.77 26.81 -6.40
N LYS A 353 -23.24 26.08 -7.40
CA LYS A 353 -23.19 24.64 -7.44
C LYS A 353 -21.77 24.10 -7.26
N PHE A 354 -20.78 24.71 -7.92
CA PHE A 354 -19.38 24.27 -7.85
C PHE A 354 -18.80 24.44 -6.44
N GLU A 355 -19.10 25.56 -5.78
CA GLU A 355 -18.68 25.84 -4.40
C GLU A 355 -19.33 24.87 -3.42
N ALA A 356 -20.63 24.58 -3.60
CA ALA A 356 -21.36 23.62 -2.78
C ALA A 356 -20.75 22.19 -2.90
N GLU A 357 -20.54 21.72 -4.13
CA GLU A 357 -19.90 20.43 -4.38
C GLU A 357 -18.48 20.36 -3.76
N LYS A 358 -17.68 21.42 -3.94
CA LYS A 358 -16.33 21.53 -3.38
C LYS A 358 -16.34 21.37 -1.85
N ILE A 359 -17.20 22.08 -1.14
CA ILE A 359 -17.31 22.01 0.31
C ILE A 359 -17.69 20.60 0.77
N LEU A 360 -18.65 19.95 0.11
CA LEU A 360 -19.05 18.59 0.44
C LEU A 360 -17.91 17.58 0.25
N LEU A 361 -17.15 17.72 -0.84
CA LEU A 361 -16.02 16.84 -1.11
C LEU A 361 -14.84 17.09 -0.16
N GLN A 362 -14.57 18.35 0.19
CA GLN A 362 -13.60 18.71 1.23
C GLN A 362 -13.97 18.09 2.58
N GLY A 363 -15.25 18.09 2.96
CA GLY A 363 -15.73 17.45 4.17
C GLY A 363 -15.42 15.96 4.22
N ILE A 364 -15.56 15.26 3.09
CA ILE A 364 -15.25 13.82 2.99
C ILE A 364 -13.74 13.58 3.08
N ILE A 365 -12.93 14.38 2.40
CA ILE A 365 -11.46 14.28 2.43
C ILE A 365 -10.94 14.54 3.84
N SER A 366 -11.48 15.56 4.53
CA SER A 366 -11.02 15.99 5.86
C SER A 366 -11.27 14.95 6.95
N GLU A 367 -12.16 13.98 6.74
CA GLU A 367 -12.33 12.86 7.66
C GLU A 367 -11.02 12.07 7.86
N TYR A 368 -10.12 12.03 6.86
CA TYR A 368 -8.87 11.29 6.91
C TYR A 368 -7.62 12.16 6.70
N ILE A 369 -7.71 13.22 5.92
CA ILE A 369 -6.62 14.15 5.65
C ILE A 369 -6.99 15.51 6.24
N SER A 370 -6.54 15.77 7.46
CA SER A 370 -6.74 17.03 8.17
C SER A 370 -5.85 18.16 7.61
N GLU A 371 -6.15 19.40 7.94
CA GLU A 371 -5.42 20.58 7.47
C GLU A 371 -3.93 20.58 7.88
N ASP A 372 -3.59 20.00 9.01
CA ASP A 372 -2.22 19.84 9.49
C ASP A 372 -1.47 18.67 8.86
N SER A 373 -2.15 17.85 8.04
CA SER A 373 -1.52 16.72 7.36
C SER A 373 -0.59 17.21 6.24
N PRO A 374 0.64 16.67 6.13
CA PRO A 374 1.52 17.00 5.02
C PRO A 374 0.93 16.62 3.64
N LEU A 375 -0.08 15.75 3.61
CA LEU A 375 -0.76 15.34 2.39
C LEU A 375 -1.68 16.40 1.81
N ILE A 376 -2.12 17.39 2.61
CA ILE A 376 -3.02 18.47 2.16
C ILE A 376 -2.41 19.24 0.99
N ASN A 377 -1.09 19.42 0.98
CA ASN A 377 -0.38 20.16 -0.06
C ASN A 377 -0.43 19.50 -1.43
N PHE A 378 -0.74 18.20 -1.48
CA PHE A 378 -0.79 17.40 -2.71
C PHE A 378 -2.20 17.22 -3.25
N LEU A 379 -3.23 17.68 -2.54
CA LEU A 379 -4.58 17.64 -3.06
C LEU A 379 -4.68 18.48 -4.34
N PRO A 380 -5.45 18.01 -5.35
CA PRO A 380 -5.78 18.85 -6.51
C PRO A 380 -6.47 20.13 -6.09
N GLU A 381 -6.19 21.25 -6.79
CA GLU A 381 -6.71 22.59 -6.44
C GLU A 381 -8.24 22.65 -6.30
N LYS A 382 -8.95 21.87 -7.09
CA LYS A 382 -10.42 21.79 -6.99
C LYS A 382 -10.93 21.19 -5.67
N TYR A 383 -10.05 20.60 -4.86
CA TYR A 383 -10.37 19.98 -3.56
C TYR A 383 -9.65 20.65 -2.37
N LYS A 384 -8.86 21.70 -2.63
CA LYS A 384 -8.25 22.54 -1.58
C LYS A 384 -9.19 23.62 -1.09
#